data_04b0bb959c27bfc16447cf61e1e6fe07
#
_entry.id   04b0bb959c27bfc16447cf61e1e6fe07
#
_cell.length_a   1.000
_cell.length_b   1.000
_cell.length_c   1.000
_cell.angle_alpha   90.00
_cell.angle_beta   90.00
_cell.angle_gamma   90.00
#
_symmetry.space_group_name_H-M   'P 1'
#
loop_
_entity.id
_entity.type
_entity.pdbx_description
1 polymer ?
#
loop_
_entity_poly.entity_id
_entity_poly.type
_entity_poly.pdbx_seq_one_letter_code
_entity_poly.pdbx_strand_id
1 'polypeptide(L)'
;NEIKFKHNELDLVKEMCDSHGPQFQMFLEEYCAKNNIDLQKLNREKSIREAPKKKETIAKERRIAADSEKSGDMVISQNHYTEKAPVVKPIFAEKKDVDQIAIIFKNLFKKLAMFLHPDLSVGLTEEEKQDRLSMFKEAKQALAGKRYFVLLEMSERFKIRMPKNYKQQTRWMKARIIQLDQEIQSQKHTYNYVYAECETTEEKERIVKNFLRQIFQI
;
A
#
# COMPACT_ATOMS: atom_id res chain seq x y z
N ASN A 1 9.60 -17.39 -2.33
CA ASN A 1 10.62 -16.36 -2.01
C ASN A 1 10.39 -15.02 -2.73
N GLU A 2 10.06 -15.03 -4.04
CA GLU A 2 9.87 -13.80 -4.85
C GLU A 2 8.77 -12.88 -4.30
N ILE A 3 7.59 -13.39 -3.98
CA ILE A 3 6.49 -12.58 -3.42
C ILE A 3 6.87 -11.94 -2.08
N LYS A 4 7.64 -12.64 -1.25
CA LYS A 4 8.16 -12.10 0.02
C LYS A 4 9.12 -10.93 -0.23
N PHE A 5 10.03 -11.10 -1.18
CA PHE A 5 10.95 -10.05 -1.60
C PHE A 5 10.19 -8.80 -2.08
N LYS A 6 9.17 -8.97 -2.94
CA LYS A 6 8.38 -7.86 -3.45
C LYS A 6 7.57 -7.11 -2.38
N HIS A 7 7.05 -7.81 -1.39
CA HIS A 7 6.41 -7.15 -0.24
C HIS A 7 7.42 -6.34 0.57
N ASN A 8 8.61 -6.89 0.83
CA ASN A 8 9.65 -6.18 1.57
C ASN A 8 10.18 -4.97 0.79
N GLU A 9 10.35 -5.10 -0.55
CA GLU A 9 10.72 -3.97 -1.41
C GLU A 9 9.68 -2.86 -1.35
N LEU A 10 8.38 -3.19 -1.42
CA LEU A 10 7.31 -2.20 -1.31
C LEU A 10 7.30 -1.50 0.06
N ASP A 11 7.49 -2.25 1.15
CA ASP A 11 7.54 -1.68 2.49
C ASP A 11 8.71 -0.72 2.63
N LEU A 12 9.91 -1.09 2.14
CA LEU A 12 11.10 -0.23 2.14
C LEU A 12 10.86 1.06 1.34
N VAL A 13 10.31 0.95 0.13
CA VAL A 13 10.01 2.12 -0.71
C VAL A 13 9.01 3.05 -0.04
N LYS A 14 7.99 2.52 0.63
CA LYS A 14 7.03 3.32 1.41
C LYS A 14 7.70 4.03 2.59
N GLU A 15 8.54 3.31 3.34
CA GLU A 15 9.29 3.90 4.46
C GLU A 15 10.20 5.03 4.01
N MET A 16 10.87 4.88 2.86
CA MET A 16 11.64 5.95 2.23
C MET A 16 10.77 7.17 1.89
N CYS A 17 9.61 6.95 1.27
CA CYS A 17 8.68 8.03 0.95
C CYS A 17 8.17 8.76 2.20
N ASP A 18 7.82 8.02 3.24
CA ASP A 18 7.26 8.55 4.48
C ASP A 18 8.33 9.34 5.27
N SER A 19 9.57 8.85 5.31
CA SER A 19 10.67 9.52 6.02
C SER A 19 11.17 10.79 5.31
N HIS A 20 11.12 10.83 3.97
CA HIS A 20 11.61 11.97 3.19
C HIS A 20 10.51 12.96 2.78
N GLY A 21 9.23 12.60 2.94
CA GLY A 21 8.12 13.49 2.65
C GLY A 21 8.19 14.84 3.39
N PRO A 22 8.38 14.86 4.72
CA PRO A 22 8.57 16.10 5.48
C PRO A 22 9.79 16.92 5.03
N GLN A 23 10.90 16.25 4.69
CA GLN A 23 12.12 16.92 4.21
C GLN A 23 11.90 17.57 2.83
N PHE A 24 11.20 16.88 1.92
CA PHE A 24 10.81 17.47 0.64
C PHE A 24 9.93 18.69 0.83
N GLN A 25 8.95 18.63 1.74
CA GLN A 25 8.07 19.76 2.03
C GLN A 25 8.84 20.95 2.57
N MET A 26 9.74 20.75 3.53
CA MET A 26 10.60 21.83 4.06
C MET A 26 11.47 22.45 2.95
N PHE A 27 12.11 21.64 2.14
CA PHE A 27 12.95 22.12 1.05
C PHE A 27 12.14 22.90 -0.01
N LEU A 28 10.91 22.45 -0.33
CA LEU A 28 9.98 23.15 -1.21
C LEU A 28 9.63 24.53 -0.66
N GLU A 29 9.32 24.64 0.63
CA GLU A 29 8.98 25.91 1.28
C GLU A 29 10.18 26.87 1.28
N GLU A 30 11.38 26.39 1.59
CA GLU A 30 12.62 27.19 1.53
C GLU A 30 12.91 27.67 0.10
N TYR A 31 12.77 26.78 -0.89
CA TYR A 31 12.96 27.11 -2.29
C TYR A 31 11.97 28.19 -2.75
N CYS A 32 10.69 28.05 -2.39
CA CYS A 32 9.65 29.01 -2.72
C CYS A 32 9.93 30.37 -2.06
N ALA A 33 10.35 30.39 -0.79
CA ALA A 33 10.71 31.62 -0.09
C ALA A 33 11.89 32.36 -0.74
N LYS A 34 12.94 31.64 -1.13
CA LYS A 34 14.11 32.20 -1.84
C LYS A 34 13.77 32.80 -3.21
N ASN A 35 12.79 32.22 -3.90
CA ASN A 35 12.40 32.65 -5.25
C ASN A 35 11.15 33.56 -5.26
N ASN A 36 10.69 34.06 -4.12
CA ASN A 36 9.50 34.90 -3.98
C ASN A 36 8.21 34.24 -4.55
N ILE A 37 8.08 32.92 -4.40
CA ILE A 37 6.91 32.15 -4.83
C ILE A 37 5.96 32.00 -3.63
N ASP A 38 4.74 32.53 -3.75
CA ASP A 38 3.70 32.37 -2.72
C ASP A 38 3.00 31.01 -2.84
N LEU A 39 3.51 30.01 -2.11
CA LEU A 39 2.97 28.66 -2.10
C LEU A 39 1.53 28.58 -1.58
N GLN A 40 1.14 29.48 -0.65
CA GLN A 40 -0.23 29.50 -0.12
C GLN A 40 -1.21 29.99 -1.18
N LYS A 41 -0.84 31.03 -1.94
CA LYS A 41 -1.63 31.50 -3.08
C LYS A 41 -1.80 30.42 -4.13
N LEU A 42 -0.71 29.73 -4.51
CA LEU A 42 -0.74 28.64 -5.48
C LEU A 42 -1.65 27.48 -5.03
N ASN A 43 -1.60 27.10 -3.77
CA ASN A 43 -2.47 26.07 -3.21
C ASN A 43 -3.96 26.48 -3.24
N ARG A 44 -4.28 27.75 -2.96
CA ARG A 44 -5.66 28.26 -3.07
C ARG A 44 -6.15 28.22 -4.52
N GLU A 45 -5.35 28.71 -5.46
CA GLU A 45 -5.69 28.73 -6.89
C GLU A 45 -5.90 27.29 -7.43
N LYS A 46 -5.03 26.36 -7.03
CA LYS A 46 -5.19 24.93 -7.36
C LYS A 46 -6.49 24.37 -6.81
N SER A 47 -6.81 24.64 -5.54
CA SER A 47 -8.03 24.16 -4.90
C SER A 47 -9.28 24.68 -5.61
N ILE A 48 -9.29 25.95 -6.05
CA ILE A 48 -10.37 26.55 -6.82
C ILE A 48 -10.51 25.88 -8.19
N ARG A 49 -9.39 25.60 -8.87
CA ARG A 49 -9.36 24.95 -10.20
C ARG A 49 -9.84 23.50 -10.14
N GLU A 50 -9.56 22.77 -9.06
CA GLU A 50 -9.93 21.36 -8.88
C GLU A 50 -11.34 21.16 -8.30
N ALA A 51 -11.90 22.16 -7.64
CA ALA A 51 -13.22 22.09 -7.00
C ALA A 51 -14.35 21.60 -7.94
N PRO A 52 -14.47 22.08 -9.20
CA PRO A 52 -15.50 21.60 -10.12
C PRO A 52 -15.28 20.12 -10.53
N LYS A 53 -14.02 19.70 -10.73
CA LYS A 53 -13.68 18.32 -11.11
C LYS A 53 -13.99 17.33 -9.98
N LYS A 54 -13.72 17.68 -8.72
CA LYS A 54 -14.07 16.86 -7.54
C LYS A 54 -15.58 16.68 -7.39
N LYS A 55 -16.38 17.72 -7.63
CA LYS A 55 -17.85 17.64 -7.59
C LYS A 55 -18.38 16.68 -8.65
N GLU A 56 -17.83 16.69 -9.85
CA GLU A 56 -18.23 15.82 -10.95
C GLU A 56 -17.84 14.34 -10.71
N THR A 57 -16.65 14.10 -10.12
CA THR A 57 -16.21 12.77 -9.75
C THR A 57 -17.06 12.18 -8.62
N ILE A 58 -17.33 12.96 -7.56
CA ILE A 58 -18.21 12.55 -6.46
C ILE A 58 -19.64 12.29 -6.94
N ALA A 59 -20.15 13.08 -7.91
CA ALA A 59 -21.46 12.85 -8.50
C ALA A 59 -21.50 11.57 -9.35
N LYS A 60 -20.42 11.24 -10.08
CA LYS A 60 -20.26 9.97 -10.81
C LYS A 60 -20.13 8.78 -9.85
N GLU A 61 -19.34 8.90 -8.80
CA GLU A 61 -19.18 7.86 -7.78
C GLU A 61 -20.49 7.60 -7.02
N ARG A 62 -21.26 8.63 -6.68
CA ARG A 62 -22.60 8.47 -6.08
C ARG A 62 -23.61 7.80 -7.00
N ARG A 63 -23.53 8.03 -8.32
CA ARG A 63 -24.36 7.32 -9.30
C ARG A 63 -23.96 5.84 -9.43
N ILE A 64 -22.68 5.53 -9.36
CA ILE A 64 -22.16 4.15 -9.38
C ILE A 64 -22.44 3.44 -8.05
N ALA A 65 -22.37 4.15 -6.90
CA ALA A 65 -22.68 3.59 -5.58
C ALA A 65 -24.19 3.33 -5.38
N ALA A 66 -25.07 4.11 -6.01
CA ALA A 66 -26.51 3.85 -5.98
C ALA A 66 -26.89 2.58 -6.73
N ASP A 67 -26.06 2.14 -7.69
CA ASP A 67 -26.22 0.85 -8.40
C ASP A 67 -25.51 -0.33 -7.71
N SER A 68 -24.75 -0.09 -6.63
CA SER A 68 -23.90 -1.08 -5.96
C SER A 68 -24.03 -1.02 -4.43
N GLU A 69 -25.25 -1.14 -3.91
CA GLU A 69 -25.44 -1.46 -2.50
C GLU A 69 -25.04 -2.90 -2.22
N LYS A 70 -23.75 -3.13 -1.94
CA LYS A 70 -23.20 -4.22 -1.10
C LYS A 70 -21.69 -4.29 -1.25
N SER A 71 -20.95 -3.48 -0.55
CA SER A 71 -19.66 -3.85 0.05
C SER A 71 -19.00 -2.63 0.69
N GLY A 72 -18.94 -2.59 2.02
CA GLY A 72 -18.25 -1.55 2.73
C GLY A 72 -16.74 -1.78 2.68
N ASP A 73 -16.04 -0.84 2.09
CA ASP A 73 -14.61 -0.69 2.29
C ASP A 73 -14.26 0.80 2.29
N MET A 74 -13.76 1.25 3.43
CA MET A 74 -13.49 2.66 3.72
C MET A 74 -12.14 3.02 3.13
N VAL A 75 -12.12 3.74 2.02
CA VAL A 75 -10.91 4.24 1.38
C VAL A 75 -10.46 5.51 2.10
N ILE A 76 -9.36 5.42 2.85
CA ILE A 76 -8.65 6.58 3.38
C ILE A 76 -7.90 7.24 2.21
N SER A 77 -8.37 8.42 1.81
CA SER A 77 -7.74 9.23 0.77
C SER A 77 -6.46 9.87 1.33
N GLN A 78 -5.32 9.26 1.07
CA GLN A 78 -4.03 9.93 1.21
C GLN A 78 -3.73 10.70 -0.09
N ASN A 79 -3.56 12.02 0.03
CA ASN A 79 -3.17 12.89 -1.08
C ASN A 79 -1.74 12.60 -1.52
N HIS A 80 -1.54 11.59 -2.35
CA HIS A 80 -0.29 11.37 -3.06
C HIS A 80 -0.37 12.06 -4.42
N TYR A 81 0.46 13.08 -4.62
CA TYR A 81 0.69 13.67 -5.93
C TYR A 81 1.53 12.67 -6.74
N THR A 82 0.90 11.91 -7.61
CA THR A 82 1.60 11.00 -8.52
C THR A 82 1.53 11.54 -9.94
N GLU A 83 2.66 11.51 -10.63
CA GLU A 83 2.69 11.53 -12.08
C GLU A 83 1.84 10.36 -12.60
N LYS A 84 1.01 10.58 -13.61
CA LYS A 84 0.17 9.49 -14.17
C LYS A 84 1.07 8.41 -14.77
N ALA A 85 1.41 7.41 -13.97
CA ALA A 85 1.98 6.19 -14.48
C ALA A 85 0.99 5.55 -15.49
N PRO A 86 1.46 4.94 -16.57
CA PRO A 86 0.60 4.28 -17.53
C PRO A 86 -0.23 3.20 -16.83
N VAL A 87 -1.55 3.34 -16.88
CA VAL A 87 -2.49 2.36 -16.29
C VAL A 87 -2.41 1.10 -17.16
N VAL A 88 -1.52 0.20 -16.79
CA VAL A 88 -1.51 -1.15 -17.34
C VAL A 88 -2.70 -1.89 -16.73
N LYS A 89 -3.68 -2.26 -17.59
CA LYS A 89 -4.83 -3.05 -17.13
C LYS A 89 -4.32 -4.32 -16.46
N PRO A 90 -4.67 -4.59 -15.20
CA PRO A 90 -4.20 -5.78 -14.52
C PRO A 90 -4.72 -7.03 -15.25
N ILE A 91 -3.82 -7.98 -15.50
CA ILE A 91 -4.19 -9.33 -15.95
C ILE A 91 -4.75 -10.04 -14.71
N PHE A 92 -6.05 -9.87 -14.46
CA PHE A 92 -6.69 -10.45 -13.29
C PHE A 92 -6.86 -11.96 -13.46
N ALA A 93 -6.44 -12.70 -12.43
CA ALA A 93 -7.16 -13.90 -12.05
C ALA A 93 -8.65 -13.54 -11.93
N GLU A 94 -9.54 -14.36 -12.47
CA GLU A 94 -10.99 -14.08 -12.45
C GLU A 94 -11.42 -13.71 -11.03
N LYS A 95 -12.34 -12.75 -10.87
CA LYS A 95 -12.81 -12.27 -9.56
C LYS A 95 -13.18 -13.43 -8.62
N LYS A 96 -13.72 -14.52 -9.17
CA LYS A 96 -14.00 -15.79 -8.45
C LYS A 96 -12.77 -16.43 -7.82
N ASP A 97 -11.61 -16.40 -8.50
CA ASP A 97 -10.36 -16.97 -7.97
C ASP A 97 -9.84 -16.16 -6.77
N VAL A 98 -9.97 -14.84 -6.82
CA VAL A 98 -9.54 -13.94 -5.73
C VAL A 98 -10.37 -14.17 -4.47
N ASP A 99 -11.69 -14.26 -4.62
CA ASP A 99 -12.61 -14.48 -3.49
C ASP A 99 -12.40 -15.87 -2.88
N GLN A 100 -12.20 -16.90 -3.69
CA GLN A 100 -11.92 -18.26 -3.22
C GLN A 100 -10.59 -18.36 -2.45
N ILE A 101 -9.54 -17.72 -2.94
CA ILE A 101 -8.24 -17.68 -2.26
C ILE A 101 -8.37 -16.95 -0.91
N ALA A 102 -9.08 -15.84 -0.84
CA ALA A 102 -9.31 -15.12 0.41
C ALA A 102 -10.04 -16.00 1.45
N ILE A 103 -11.06 -16.76 1.04
CA ILE A 103 -11.78 -17.71 1.90
C ILE A 103 -10.82 -18.82 2.40
N ILE A 104 -10.00 -19.38 1.53
CA ILE A 104 -9.05 -20.45 1.86
C ILE A 104 -8.06 -19.97 2.93
N PHE A 105 -7.45 -18.78 2.74
CA PHE A 105 -6.49 -18.24 3.68
C PHE A 105 -7.14 -17.73 4.97
N LYS A 106 -8.38 -17.24 4.92
CA LYS A 106 -9.18 -16.97 6.11
C LYS A 106 -9.42 -18.23 6.95
N ASN A 107 -9.69 -19.35 6.31
CA ASN A 107 -9.86 -20.64 7.00
C ASN A 107 -8.52 -21.16 7.55
N LEU A 108 -7.40 -20.97 6.84
CA LEU A 108 -6.08 -21.29 7.34
C LEU A 108 -5.73 -20.42 8.56
N PHE A 109 -6.00 -19.12 8.50
CA PHE A 109 -5.82 -18.23 9.64
C PHE A 109 -6.66 -18.64 10.86
N LYS A 110 -7.92 -19.07 10.68
CA LYS A 110 -8.73 -19.58 11.80
C LYS A 110 -8.06 -20.76 12.51
N LYS A 111 -7.45 -21.68 11.75
CA LYS A 111 -6.72 -22.82 12.34
C LYS A 111 -5.46 -22.35 13.08
N LEU A 112 -4.70 -21.42 12.50
CA LEU A 112 -3.56 -20.79 13.16
C LEU A 112 -3.98 -20.04 14.42
N ALA A 113 -5.07 -19.28 14.37
CA ALA A 113 -5.60 -18.54 15.50
C ALA A 113 -5.99 -19.45 16.65
N MET A 114 -6.64 -20.60 16.39
CA MET A 114 -6.95 -21.58 17.41
C MET A 114 -5.70 -22.15 18.10
N PHE A 115 -4.57 -22.21 17.37
CA PHE A 115 -3.31 -22.71 17.93
C PHE A 115 -2.52 -21.62 18.68
N LEU A 116 -2.58 -20.38 18.18
CA LEU A 116 -1.78 -19.26 18.67
C LEU A 116 -2.52 -18.38 19.72
N HIS A 117 -3.83 -18.63 19.95
CA HIS A 117 -4.63 -17.77 20.83
C HIS A 117 -4.09 -17.79 22.25
N PRO A 118 -3.91 -16.61 22.89
CA PRO A 118 -3.35 -16.53 24.24
C PRO A 118 -4.18 -17.29 25.29
N ASP A 119 -5.50 -17.34 25.16
CA ASP A 119 -6.39 -18.04 26.09
C ASP A 119 -6.19 -19.56 26.09
N LEU A 120 -5.63 -20.13 25.01
CA LEU A 120 -5.32 -21.56 24.89
C LEU A 120 -3.91 -21.91 25.34
N SER A 121 -3.20 -20.96 25.95
CA SER A 121 -1.81 -21.07 26.38
C SER A 121 -1.67 -21.62 27.82
N VAL A 122 -2.57 -22.48 28.24
CA VAL A 122 -2.51 -23.11 29.56
C VAL A 122 -1.25 -23.97 29.68
N GLY A 123 -0.43 -23.73 30.71
CA GLY A 123 0.80 -24.48 30.97
C GLY A 123 2.06 -23.95 30.26
N LEU A 124 1.96 -22.84 29.52
CA LEU A 124 3.13 -22.19 28.92
C LEU A 124 3.75 -21.15 29.87
N THR A 125 5.05 -20.93 29.68
CA THR A 125 5.77 -19.83 30.34
C THR A 125 5.30 -18.47 29.78
N GLU A 126 5.57 -17.37 30.52
CA GLU A 126 5.20 -16.03 30.08
C GLU A 126 5.91 -15.65 28.76
N GLU A 127 7.16 -16.08 28.55
CA GLU A 127 7.90 -15.88 27.30
C GLU A 127 7.20 -16.58 26.13
N GLU A 128 6.82 -17.84 26.29
CA GLU A 128 6.12 -18.61 25.26
C GLU A 128 4.74 -18.01 24.93
N LYS A 129 4.03 -17.48 25.93
CA LYS A 129 2.75 -16.76 25.72
C LYS A 129 2.97 -15.49 24.92
N GLN A 130 4.00 -14.71 25.25
CA GLN A 130 4.33 -13.48 24.53
C GLN A 130 4.73 -13.76 23.07
N ASP A 131 5.52 -14.80 22.82
CA ASP A 131 5.87 -15.25 21.49
C ASP A 131 4.64 -15.65 20.68
N ARG A 132 3.73 -16.42 21.25
CA ARG A 132 2.47 -16.80 20.58
C ARG A 132 1.60 -15.60 20.28
N LEU A 133 1.50 -14.65 21.20
CA LEU A 133 0.75 -13.41 20.99
C LEU A 133 1.34 -12.58 19.87
N SER A 134 2.67 -12.51 19.78
CA SER A 134 3.39 -11.83 18.67
C SER A 134 3.06 -12.50 17.35
N MET A 135 3.19 -13.82 17.25
CA MET A 135 2.86 -14.59 16.05
C MET A 135 1.37 -14.49 15.66
N PHE A 136 0.46 -14.43 16.64
CA PHE A 136 -0.95 -14.20 16.38
C PHE A 136 -1.21 -12.82 15.76
N LYS A 137 -0.57 -11.78 16.29
CA LYS A 137 -0.65 -10.42 15.73
C LYS A 137 -0.09 -10.39 14.29
N GLU A 138 1.06 -11.02 14.06
CA GLU A 138 1.68 -11.13 12.74
C GLU A 138 0.76 -11.87 11.74
N ALA A 139 0.18 -13.01 12.13
CA ALA A 139 -0.76 -13.75 11.30
C ALA A 139 -2.00 -12.92 10.95
N LYS A 140 -2.52 -12.12 11.90
CA LYS A 140 -3.66 -11.22 11.68
C LYS A 140 -3.31 -10.11 10.67
N GLN A 141 -2.13 -9.49 10.82
CA GLN A 141 -1.63 -8.47 9.90
C GLN A 141 -1.37 -9.07 8.51
N ALA A 142 -0.80 -10.28 8.43
CA ALA A 142 -0.55 -10.99 7.19
C ALA A 142 -1.85 -11.29 6.43
N LEU A 143 -2.92 -11.67 7.12
CA LEU A 143 -4.22 -11.87 6.50
C LEU A 143 -4.79 -10.56 5.94
N ALA A 144 -4.75 -9.48 6.73
CA ALA A 144 -5.24 -8.16 6.33
C ALA A 144 -4.46 -7.59 5.14
N GLY A 145 -3.12 -7.73 5.16
CA GLY A 145 -2.22 -7.29 4.09
C GLY A 145 -2.13 -8.24 2.89
N LYS A 146 -2.92 -9.33 2.87
CA LYS A 146 -2.86 -10.40 1.84
C LYS A 146 -1.45 -11.01 1.67
N ARG A 147 -0.64 -10.99 2.75
CA ARG A 147 0.69 -11.63 2.81
C ARG A 147 0.54 -13.13 3.12
N TYR A 148 -0.18 -13.85 2.27
CA TYR A 148 -0.57 -15.24 2.51
C TYR A 148 0.62 -16.21 2.64
N PHE A 149 1.78 -15.87 2.11
CA PHE A 149 3.01 -16.63 2.30
C PHE A 149 3.41 -16.73 3.78
N VAL A 150 3.17 -15.70 4.60
CA VAL A 150 3.43 -15.72 6.05
C VAL A 150 2.55 -16.77 6.73
N LEU A 151 1.26 -16.85 6.35
CA LEU A 151 0.36 -17.86 6.89
C LEU A 151 0.77 -19.29 6.50
N LEU A 152 1.35 -19.47 5.30
CA LEU A 152 1.89 -20.76 4.86
C LEU A 152 3.15 -21.13 5.66
N GLU A 153 4.11 -20.19 5.83
CA GLU A 153 5.33 -20.40 6.63
C GLU A 153 4.98 -20.76 8.09
N MET A 154 4.03 -20.03 8.71
CA MET A 154 3.56 -20.35 10.06
C MET A 154 2.87 -21.71 10.13
N SER A 155 2.05 -22.06 9.13
CA SER A 155 1.37 -23.35 9.10
C SER A 155 2.34 -24.52 8.97
N GLU A 156 3.42 -24.34 8.21
CA GLU A 156 4.50 -25.33 8.10
C GLU A 156 5.24 -25.48 9.45
N ARG A 157 5.61 -24.37 10.09
CA ARG A 157 6.28 -24.36 11.40
C ARG A 157 5.47 -25.10 12.47
N PHE A 158 4.15 -24.92 12.50
CA PHE A 158 3.26 -25.56 13.48
C PHE A 158 2.63 -26.85 12.98
N LYS A 159 3.08 -27.40 11.85
CA LYS A 159 2.57 -28.65 11.24
C LYS A 159 1.05 -28.63 11.03
N ILE A 160 0.48 -27.44 10.78
CA ILE A 160 -0.94 -27.29 10.47
C ILE A 160 -1.15 -27.68 9.01
N ARG A 161 -2.20 -28.47 8.76
CA ARG A 161 -2.53 -28.94 7.41
C ARG A 161 -2.80 -27.77 6.46
N MET A 162 -1.92 -27.60 5.47
CA MET A 162 -2.02 -26.58 4.43
C MET A 162 -3.09 -26.90 3.39
N PRO A 163 -3.66 -25.87 2.73
CA PRO A 163 -4.59 -26.07 1.61
C PRO A 163 -3.89 -26.74 0.42
N LYS A 164 -4.55 -27.70 -0.23
CA LYS A 164 -3.97 -28.49 -1.35
C LYS A 164 -4.18 -27.87 -2.75
N ASN A 165 -4.73 -26.68 -2.85
CA ASN A 165 -5.05 -26.00 -4.11
C ASN A 165 -3.84 -25.25 -4.71
N TYR A 166 -2.69 -25.91 -4.84
CA TYR A 166 -1.41 -25.32 -5.24
C TYR A 166 -1.45 -24.55 -6.57
N LYS A 167 -2.16 -25.06 -7.58
CA LYS A 167 -2.29 -24.39 -8.87
C LYS A 167 -2.95 -23.02 -8.74
N GLN A 168 -4.01 -22.90 -7.93
CA GLN A 168 -4.72 -21.66 -7.69
C GLN A 168 -3.88 -20.69 -6.86
N GLN A 169 -3.19 -21.19 -5.82
CA GLN A 169 -2.27 -20.39 -5.01
C GLN A 169 -1.14 -19.82 -5.87
N THR A 170 -0.50 -20.64 -6.72
CA THR A 170 0.58 -20.19 -7.62
C THR A 170 0.09 -19.13 -8.60
N ARG A 171 -1.10 -19.30 -9.20
CA ARG A 171 -1.69 -18.32 -10.12
C ARG A 171 -1.93 -16.99 -9.41
N TRP A 172 -2.51 -17.06 -8.21
CA TRP A 172 -2.74 -15.86 -7.40
C TRP A 172 -1.44 -15.15 -7.01
N MET A 173 -0.42 -15.91 -6.55
CA MET A 173 0.88 -15.34 -6.18
C MET A 173 1.55 -14.64 -7.35
N LYS A 174 1.54 -15.23 -8.55
CA LYS A 174 2.07 -14.58 -9.76
C LYS A 174 1.33 -13.29 -10.09
N ALA A 175 -0.01 -13.30 -10.04
CA ALA A 175 -0.79 -12.09 -10.26
C ALA A 175 -0.49 -11.01 -9.19
N ARG A 176 -0.32 -11.39 -7.93
CA ARG A 176 0.03 -10.46 -6.85
C ARG A 176 1.44 -9.88 -7.00
N ILE A 177 2.41 -10.65 -7.47
CA ILE A 177 3.77 -10.15 -7.79
C ILE A 177 3.69 -9.02 -8.83
N ILE A 178 2.93 -9.21 -9.91
CA ILE A 178 2.74 -8.17 -10.93
C ILE A 178 2.10 -6.91 -10.34
N GLN A 179 1.10 -7.07 -9.46
CA GLN A 179 0.48 -5.93 -8.77
C GLN A 179 1.47 -5.20 -7.85
N LEU A 180 2.28 -5.96 -7.10
CA LEU A 180 3.32 -5.39 -6.24
C LEU A 180 4.35 -4.62 -7.04
N ASP A 181 4.78 -5.13 -8.19
CA ASP A 181 5.70 -4.41 -9.08
C ASP A 181 5.09 -3.08 -9.55
N GLN A 182 3.81 -3.07 -9.91
CA GLN A 182 3.12 -1.84 -10.29
C GLN A 182 3.01 -0.85 -9.11
N GLU A 183 2.68 -1.34 -7.91
CA GLU A 183 2.63 -0.53 -6.69
C GLU A 183 4.01 0.07 -6.38
N ILE A 184 5.09 -0.73 -6.47
CA ILE A 184 6.47 -0.29 -6.25
C ILE A 184 6.85 0.78 -7.27
N GLN A 185 6.60 0.56 -8.57
CA GLN A 185 6.89 1.55 -9.60
C GLN A 185 6.10 2.85 -9.37
N SER A 186 4.82 2.74 -9.01
CA SER A 186 4.01 3.91 -8.68
C SER A 186 4.59 4.72 -7.52
N GLN A 187 5.06 4.06 -6.47
CA GLN A 187 5.71 4.72 -5.32
C GLN A 187 7.05 5.35 -5.71
N LYS A 188 7.87 4.66 -6.51
CA LYS A 188 9.15 5.18 -7.02
C LYS A 188 9.00 6.42 -7.92
N HIS A 189 7.83 6.62 -8.53
CA HIS A 189 7.53 7.83 -9.31
C HIS A 189 6.96 8.99 -8.47
N THR A 190 6.82 8.83 -7.15
CA THR A 190 6.41 9.95 -6.29
C THR A 190 7.55 10.93 -6.08
N TYR A 191 7.21 12.21 -5.90
CA TYR A 191 8.21 13.25 -5.62
C TYR A 191 9.01 12.98 -4.35
N ASN A 192 8.38 12.38 -3.33
CA ASN A 192 9.05 12.03 -2.08
C ASN A 192 10.17 11.00 -2.31
N TYR A 193 9.91 9.97 -3.15
CA TYR A 193 10.91 8.96 -3.48
C TYR A 193 12.04 9.55 -4.33
N VAL A 194 11.69 10.27 -5.39
CA VAL A 194 12.70 10.89 -6.28
C VAL A 194 13.56 11.89 -5.52
N TYR A 195 12.97 12.64 -4.58
CA TYR A 195 13.72 13.54 -3.70
C TYR A 195 14.67 12.78 -2.76
N ALA A 196 14.24 11.63 -2.22
CA ALA A 196 15.09 10.78 -1.37
C ALA A 196 16.32 10.25 -2.11
N GLU A 197 16.23 10.05 -3.43
CA GLU A 197 17.33 9.60 -4.29
C GLU A 197 18.30 10.72 -4.69
N CYS A 198 17.96 12.00 -4.42
CA CYS A 198 18.80 13.14 -4.76
C CYS A 198 19.96 13.31 -3.77
N GLU A 199 21.19 13.28 -4.26
CA GLU A 199 22.39 13.49 -3.46
C GLU A 199 22.77 14.97 -3.38
N THR A 200 22.58 15.75 -4.46
CA THR A 200 23.00 17.15 -4.56
C THR A 200 21.85 18.13 -4.40
N THR A 201 22.17 19.36 -3.99
CA THR A 201 21.19 20.46 -3.87
C THR A 201 20.61 20.84 -5.24
N GLU A 202 21.41 20.81 -6.30
CA GLU A 202 20.98 21.10 -7.66
C GLU A 202 19.94 20.10 -8.16
N GLU A 203 20.09 18.81 -7.85
CA GLU A 203 19.08 17.79 -8.15
C GLU A 203 17.78 18.04 -7.40
N LYS A 204 17.86 18.35 -6.11
CA LYS A 204 16.70 18.68 -5.28
C LYS A 204 15.95 19.90 -5.81
N GLU A 205 16.67 20.96 -6.20
CA GLU A 205 16.06 22.14 -6.84
C GLU A 205 15.38 21.78 -8.18
N ARG A 206 16.00 20.91 -8.99
CA ARG A 206 15.39 20.45 -10.25
C ARG A 206 14.09 19.72 -10.01
N ILE A 207 14.04 18.88 -8.98
CA ILE A 207 12.81 18.15 -8.60
C ILE A 207 11.72 19.13 -8.14
N VAL A 208 12.07 20.11 -7.31
CA VAL A 208 11.12 21.16 -6.88
C VAL A 208 10.60 21.97 -8.07
N LYS A 209 11.46 22.38 -9.00
CA LYS A 209 11.04 23.06 -10.24
C LYS A 209 10.06 22.22 -11.06
N ASN A 210 10.34 20.93 -11.22
CA ASN A 210 9.43 20.00 -11.91
C ASN A 210 8.10 19.85 -11.17
N PHE A 211 8.14 19.73 -9.86
CA PHE A 211 6.95 19.68 -9.02
C PHE A 211 6.07 20.94 -9.20
N LEU A 212 6.67 22.13 -9.10
CA LEU A 212 5.96 23.40 -9.27
C LEU A 212 5.34 23.50 -10.67
N ARG A 213 6.10 23.13 -11.71
CA ARG A 213 5.61 23.12 -13.09
C ARG A 213 4.43 22.16 -13.31
N GLN A 214 4.51 20.94 -12.79
CA GLN A 214 3.47 19.94 -13.02
C GLN A 214 2.22 20.18 -12.15
N ILE A 215 2.41 20.57 -10.90
CA ILE A 215 1.32 20.70 -9.94
C ILE A 215 0.64 22.06 -10.01
N PHE A 216 1.43 23.11 -10.18
CA PHE A 216 0.92 24.50 -10.18
C PHE A 216 0.97 25.17 -11.55
N GLN A 217 1.66 24.58 -12.54
CA GLN A 217 1.80 25.09 -13.92
C GLN A 217 2.55 26.42 -14.00
N ILE A 218 3.62 26.57 -13.19
CA ILE A 218 4.50 27.75 -13.14
C ILE A 218 5.92 27.37 -13.48
#